data_07852ac3b555a963117b488632ece3f7
#
_entry.id   07852ac3b555a963117b488632ece3f7
#
_cell.length_a   1.000
_cell.length_b   1.000
_cell.length_c   1.000
_cell.angle_alpha   90.00
_cell.angle_beta   90.00
_cell.angle_gamma   90.00
#
_symmetry.space_group_name_H-M   'P 1'
#
loop_
_entity.id
_entity.type
_entity.pdbx_description
1 polymer ?
#
loop_
_entity_poly.entity_id
_entity_poly.type
_entity_poly.pdbx_seq_one_letter_code
_entity_poly.pdbx_strand_id
1 'polypeptide(L)'
;MNSVIEKDVTVEGNITSSKGSVEVRGRVVGDVSAQAVTVLEGGTVDGALSAKSVTVEGIYSGKIQCEDLQLAASSQVQADVSAQSMSTESGAQLQGNIKVSGKSAS
;
A
#
# COMPACT_ATOMS: atom_id res chain seq x y z
N MET A 1 10.05 0.27 15.13
CA MET A 1 10.98 0.87 14.18
C MET A 1 10.29 1.25 12.91
N ASN A 2 10.54 2.45 12.45
CA ASN A 2 9.95 2.95 11.22
C ASN A 2 11.00 3.01 10.13
N SER A 3 10.67 2.50 8.98
CA SER A 3 11.54 2.58 7.81
C SER A 3 10.97 3.62 6.85
N VAL A 4 11.83 4.48 6.35
CA VAL A 4 11.43 5.52 5.42
C VAL A 4 12.25 5.37 4.15
N ILE A 5 11.56 5.28 3.01
CA ILE A 5 12.20 5.24 1.72
C ILE A 5 12.07 6.62 1.10
N GLU A 6 13.22 7.28 0.96
CA GLU A 6 13.26 8.66 0.51
C GLU A 6 12.96 8.79 -0.98
N LYS A 7 12.68 10.01 -1.40
CA LYS A 7 12.30 10.34 -2.77
C LYS A 7 13.27 9.85 -3.83
N ASP A 8 14.54 9.90 -3.52
CA ASP A 8 15.59 9.55 -4.49
C ASP A 8 16.03 8.11 -4.39
N VAL A 9 15.38 7.32 -3.56
CA VAL A 9 15.78 5.95 -3.31
C VAL A 9 14.85 5.01 -4.07
N THR A 10 15.44 4.08 -4.78
CA THR A 10 14.72 2.99 -5.41
C THR A 10 15.12 1.70 -4.73
N VAL A 11 14.16 0.96 -4.25
CA VAL A 11 14.41 -0.31 -3.58
C VAL A 11 13.89 -1.42 -4.46
N GLU A 12 14.74 -2.38 -4.74
CA GLU A 12 14.38 -3.58 -5.46
C GLU A 12 14.63 -4.79 -4.58
N GLY A 13 13.68 -5.68 -4.52
CA GLY A 13 13.80 -6.88 -3.74
C GLY A 13 12.75 -6.99 -2.67
N ASN A 14 13.08 -7.69 -1.59
CA ASN A 14 12.13 -7.94 -0.52
C ASN A 14 12.41 -7.05 0.67
N ILE A 15 11.37 -6.41 1.15
CA ILE A 15 11.42 -5.62 2.38
C ILE A 15 10.58 -6.33 3.41
N THR A 16 11.17 -6.65 4.54
CA THR A 16 10.45 -7.30 5.62
C THR A 16 10.65 -6.51 6.90
N SER A 17 9.56 -6.08 7.50
CA SER A 17 9.58 -5.39 8.78
C SER A 17 8.43 -5.94 9.62
N SER A 18 8.72 -6.91 10.46
CA SER A 18 7.68 -7.63 11.17
C SER A 18 7.06 -6.83 12.31
N LYS A 19 7.69 -5.77 12.75
CA LYS A 19 7.19 -4.98 13.87
C LYS A 19 7.36 -3.50 13.65
N GLY A 20 7.03 -3.00 12.49
CA GLY A 20 7.24 -1.59 12.27
C GLY A 20 6.44 -1.07 11.11
N SER A 21 6.61 0.20 10.86
CA SER A 21 5.96 0.90 9.76
C SER A 21 6.96 1.20 8.67
N VAL A 22 6.49 1.14 7.45
CA VAL A 22 7.30 1.51 6.29
C VAL A 22 6.60 2.69 5.61
N GLU A 23 7.32 3.77 5.43
CA GLU A 23 6.85 4.92 4.66
C GLU A 23 7.58 4.96 3.34
N VAL A 24 6.85 5.05 2.26
CA VAL A 24 7.42 5.05 0.92
C VAL A 24 7.22 6.42 0.30
N ARG A 25 8.32 7.13 0.10
CA ARG A 25 8.32 8.39 -0.63
C ARG A 25 9.00 8.26 -1.98
N GLY A 26 9.77 7.20 -2.14
CA GLY A 26 10.49 6.92 -3.37
C GLY A 26 9.79 5.81 -4.14
N ARG A 27 10.59 4.89 -4.64
CA ARG A 27 10.07 3.80 -5.47
C ARG A 27 10.47 2.46 -4.87
N VAL A 28 9.52 1.55 -4.82
CA VAL A 28 9.77 0.19 -4.35
C VAL A 28 9.30 -0.79 -5.40
N VAL A 29 10.17 -1.71 -5.77
CA VAL A 29 9.85 -2.78 -6.70
C VAL A 29 10.15 -4.10 -6.01
N GLY A 30 9.14 -4.94 -5.83
CA GLY A 30 9.33 -6.23 -5.19
C GLY A 30 8.28 -6.47 -4.13
N ASP A 31 8.62 -7.29 -3.14
CA ASP A 31 7.69 -7.67 -2.09
C ASP A 31 7.94 -6.86 -0.83
N VAL A 32 6.87 -6.36 -0.24
CA VAL A 32 6.94 -5.63 1.01
C VAL A 32 6.07 -6.33 2.03
N SER A 33 6.64 -6.59 3.19
CA SER A 33 5.94 -7.22 4.28
C SER A 33 6.20 -6.42 5.56
N ALA A 34 5.15 -5.86 6.15
CA ALA A 34 5.29 -5.03 7.34
C ALA A 34 3.98 -5.00 8.10
N GLN A 35 3.98 -4.40 9.28
CA GLN A 35 2.72 -4.21 10.00
C GLN A 35 1.92 -3.07 9.43
N ALA A 36 2.57 -1.97 9.12
CA ALA A 36 1.90 -0.82 8.54
C ALA A 36 2.74 -0.29 7.40
N VAL A 37 2.09 0.02 6.31
CA VAL A 37 2.76 0.59 5.14
C VAL A 37 2.01 1.83 4.71
N THR A 38 2.74 2.90 4.51
CA THR A 38 2.18 4.15 4.00
C THR A 38 2.92 4.53 2.73
N VAL A 39 2.19 4.63 1.64
CA VAL A 39 2.75 5.12 0.39
C VAL A 39 2.36 6.58 0.27
N LEU A 40 3.34 7.45 0.39
CA LEU A 40 3.09 8.88 0.40
C LEU A 40 2.95 9.42 -1.01
N GLU A 41 2.44 10.64 -1.10
CA GLU A 41 2.28 11.31 -2.38
C GLU A 41 3.64 11.42 -3.07
N GLY A 42 3.70 11.00 -4.31
CA GLY A 42 4.95 10.93 -5.04
C GLY A 42 5.67 9.60 -4.93
N GLY A 43 5.24 8.74 -4.00
CA GLY A 43 5.81 7.41 -3.90
C GLY A 43 5.16 6.44 -4.86
N THR A 44 5.90 5.43 -5.26
CA THR A 44 5.42 4.39 -6.16
C THR A 44 5.82 3.04 -5.63
N VAL A 45 4.89 2.11 -5.59
CA VAL A 45 5.17 0.74 -5.19
C VAL A 45 4.67 -0.20 -6.28
N ASP A 46 5.53 -1.12 -6.67
CA ASP A 46 5.21 -2.11 -7.67
C ASP A 46 5.59 -3.48 -7.13
N GLY A 47 4.63 -4.38 -7.08
CA GLY A 47 4.88 -5.73 -6.60
C GLY A 47 3.82 -6.17 -5.60
N ALA A 48 4.19 -7.06 -4.70
CA ALA A 48 3.28 -7.61 -3.71
C ALA A 48 3.48 -6.91 -2.37
N LEU A 49 2.39 -6.55 -1.75
CA LEU A 49 2.40 -5.90 -0.45
C LEU A 49 1.58 -6.70 0.54
N SER A 50 2.17 -7.01 1.66
CA SER A 50 1.49 -7.73 2.72
C SER A 50 1.66 -6.96 4.01
N ALA A 51 0.57 -6.51 4.60
CA ALA A 51 0.64 -5.71 5.80
C ALA A 51 -0.67 -5.81 6.57
N LYS A 52 -0.64 -5.34 7.79
CA LYS A 52 -1.86 -5.26 8.58
C LYS A 52 -2.66 -4.03 8.21
N SER A 53 -1.98 -2.91 8.09
CA SER A 53 -2.61 -1.65 7.70
C SER A 53 -1.84 -1.05 6.54
N VAL A 54 -2.56 -0.59 5.53
CA VAL A 54 -1.95 0.04 4.38
C VAL A 54 -2.68 1.34 4.09
N THR A 55 -1.91 2.40 3.94
CA THR A 55 -2.42 3.69 3.51
C THR A 55 -1.72 4.08 2.23
N VAL A 56 -2.47 4.38 1.20
CA VAL A 56 -1.91 4.75 -0.09
C VAL A 56 -2.32 6.17 -0.42
N GLU A 57 -1.34 7.03 -0.57
CA GLU A 57 -1.55 8.40 -1.02
C GLU A 57 -0.86 8.65 -2.37
N GLY A 58 -0.07 7.69 -2.83
CA GLY A 58 0.64 7.78 -4.09
C GLY A 58 0.14 6.76 -5.10
N ILE A 59 1.06 6.15 -5.81
CA ILE A 59 0.75 5.20 -6.87
C ILE A 59 1.12 3.80 -6.43
N TYR A 60 0.24 2.87 -6.65
CA TYR A 60 0.48 1.47 -6.34
C TYR A 60 0.10 0.57 -7.52
N SER A 61 0.97 -0.38 -7.83
CA SER A 61 0.70 -1.40 -8.84
C SER A 61 1.09 -2.76 -8.28
N GLY A 62 0.30 -3.79 -8.58
CA GLY A 62 0.65 -5.15 -8.17
C GLY A 62 -0.44 -5.79 -7.34
N LYS A 63 -0.07 -6.34 -6.20
CA LYS A 63 -1.01 -7.01 -5.31
C LYS A 63 -0.90 -6.46 -3.90
N ILE A 64 -2.03 -6.30 -3.26
CA ILE A 64 -2.09 -5.85 -1.87
C ILE A 64 -2.87 -6.87 -1.06
N GLN A 65 -2.28 -7.31 0.04
CA GLN A 65 -2.97 -8.11 1.04
C GLN A 65 -2.84 -7.41 2.38
N CYS A 66 -3.96 -7.06 2.98
CA CYS A 66 -3.94 -6.36 4.26
C CYS A 66 -5.25 -6.58 5.00
N GLU A 67 -5.29 -6.16 6.24
CA GLU A 67 -6.54 -6.16 7.00
C GLU A 67 -7.29 -4.86 6.80
N ASP A 68 -6.60 -3.73 6.92
CA ASP A 68 -7.20 -2.41 6.74
C ASP A 68 -6.50 -1.69 5.60
N LEU A 69 -7.25 -1.23 4.64
CA LEU A 69 -6.73 -0.48 3.52
C LEU A 69 -7.39 0.89 3.47
N GLN A 70 -6.57 1.92 3.39
CA GLN A 70 -7.05 3.30 3.24
C GLN A 70 -6.45 3.91 2.00
N LEU A 71 -7.30 4.45 1.15
CA LEU A 71 -6.88 5.11 -0.07
C LEU A 71 -7.23 6.58 0.02
N ALA A 72 -6.24 7.43 -0.09
CA ALA A 72 -6.44 8.87 -0.06
C ALA A 72 -6.92 9.39 -1.40
N ALA A 73 -7.41 10.62 -1.41
CA ALA A 73 -7.98 11.21 -2.62
C ALA A 73 -6.98 11.29 -3.77
N SER A 74 -5.70 11.41 -3.46
CA SER A 74 -4.66 11.49 -4.49
C SER A 74 -4.11 10.14 -4.91
N SER A 75 -4.62 9.04 -4.37
CA SER A 75 -4.07 7.73 -4.65
C SER A 75 -4.52 7.20 -6.00
N GLN A 76 -3.63 6.44 -6.62
CA GLN A 76 -3.92 5.68 -7.83
C GLN A 76 -3.47 4.26 -7.61
N VAL A 77 -4.40 3.33 -7.65
CA VAL A 77 -4.10 1.93 -7.42
C VAL A 77 -4.55 1.13 -8.63
N GLN A 78 -3.61 0.40 -9.21
CA GLN A 78 -3.88 -0.55 -10.28
C GLN A 78 -3.40 -1.91 -9.82
N ALA A 79 -4.24 -2.62 -9.08
CA ALA A 79 -3.77 -3.82 -8.41
C ALA A 79 -4.92 -4.72 -8.03
N ASP A 80 -4.55 -5.95 -7.68
CA ASP A 80 -5.47 -6.86 -7.04
C ASP A 80 -5.39 -6.61 -5.54
N VAL A 81 -6.49 -6.20 -4.96
CA VAL A 81 -6.55 -5.86 -3.55
C VAL A 81 -7.34 -6.91 -2.80
N SER A 82 -6.75 -7.37 -1.72
CA SER A 82 -7.41 -8.29 -0.82
C SER A 82 -7.32 -7.70 0.58
N ALA A 83 -8.45 -7.31 1.14
CA ALA A 83 -8.47 -6.65 2.44
C ALA A 83 -9.68 -7.11 3.23
N GLN A 84 -9.64 -6.94 4.54
CA GLN A 84 -10.80 -7.18 5.37
C GLN A 84 -11.68 -5.95 5.45
N SER A 85 -11.05 -4.79 5.53
CA SER A 85 -11.76 -3.52 5.54
C SER A 85 -11.10 -2.58 4.57
N MET A 86 -11.88 -1.75 3.92
CA MET A 86 -11.35 -0.82 2.95
C MET A 86 -12.05 0.52 3.09
N SER A 87 -11.28 1.59 3.07
CA SER A 87 -11.79 2.94 3.12
C SER A 87 -11.20 3.72 1.96
N THR A 88 -12.05 4.37 1.20
CA THR A 88 -11.64 5.10 0.02
C THR A 88 -12.17 6.53 0.09
N GLU A 89 -11.29 7.49 -0.10
CA GLU A 89 -11.70 8.89 -0.14
C GLU A 89 -12.14 9.28 -1.54
N SER A 90 -12.96 10.32 -1.64
CA SER A 90 -13.42 10.82 -2.91
C SER A 90 -12.24 11.30 -3.75
N GLY A 91 -12.17 10.87 -4.99
CA GLY A 91 -11.06 11.21 -5.87
C GLY A 91 -10.03 10.12 -6.04
N ALA A 92 -10.04 9.14 -5.15
CA ALA A 92 -9.12 8.02 -5.29
C ALA A 92 -9.46 7.20 -6.54
N GLN A 93 -8.43 6.75 -7.23
CA GLN A 93 -8.60 5.93 -8.43
C GLN A 93 -8.18 4.51 -8.14
N LEU A 94 -9.06 3.59 -8.41
CA LEU A 94 -8.82 2.18 -8.12
C LEU A 94 -9.23 1.36 -9.31
N GLN A 95 -8.30 0.60 -9.85
CA GLN A 95 -8.52 -0.29 -10.97
C GLN A 95 -7.98 -1.67 -10.63
N GLY A 96 -8.69 -2.70 -11.06
CA GLY A 96 -8.29 -4.07 -10.82
C GLY A 96 -9.33 -4.84 -10.04
N ASN A 97 -8.93 -5.96 -9.49
CA ASN A 97 -9.83 -6.81 -8.73
C ASN A 97 -9.73 -6.47 -7.26
N ILE A 98 -10.85 -6.20 -6.65
CA ILE A 98 -10.89 -5.84 -5.25
C ILE A 98 -11.73 -6.86 -4.51
N LYS A 99 -11.15 -7.46 -3.50
CA LYS A 99 -11.85 -8.40 -2.63
C LYS A 99 -11.81 -7.89 -1.22
N VAL A 100 -12.98 -7.65 -0.66
CA VAL A 100 -13.09 -7.27 0.74
C VAL A 100 -13.83 -8.40 1.42
N SER A 101 -13.13 -9.13 2.27
CA SER A 101 -13.66 -10.34 2.87
C SER A 101 -14.19 -10.14 4.28
N GLY A 102 -13.95 -9.00 4.86
CA GLY A 102 -14.44 -8.72 6.18
C GLY A 102 -15.75 -7.99 6.15
N LYS A 103 -16.10 -7.40 7.28
CA LYS A 103 -17.27 -6.59 7.35
C LYS A 103 -17.10 -5.36 6.50
N SER A 104 -17.84 -5.29 5.47
CA SER A 104 -17.80 -4.10 4.69
C SER A 104 -18.42 -2.98 5.50
N ALA A 105 -17.63 -2.00 5.75
CA ALA A 105 -18.14 -0.76 6.27
C ALA A 105 -18.56 0.07 5.06
N SER A 106 -19.66 -0.20 4.57
CA SER A 106 -20.13 0.58 3.43
C SER A 106 -20.61 1.94 3.91
#